data_96619453f568f8da228659083b5b2ef7
#
_entry.id   96619453f568f8da228659083b5b2ef7
#
_cell.length_a   1.000
_cell.length_b   1.000
_cell.length_c   1.000
_cell.angle_alpha   90.00
_cell.angle_beta   90.00
_cell.angle_gamma   90.00
#
_symmetry.space_group_name_H-M   'P 1'
#
loop_
_entity.id
_entity.type
_entity.pdbx_description
1 polymer ?
#
loop_
_entity_poly.entity_id
_entity_poly.type
_entity_poly.pdbx_seq_one_letter_code
_entity_poly.pdbx_strand_id
1 'polypeptide(L)'
;MIIDNELLDKLTEQAKASPRLRMNYDLRNSAEDGSQRMLNAIEPGTVMPVHRHLKSSETVVCIRGHFEEYFYDDNGVLTDTIDMVPGGVVLNVPIGMWHSLKSLESGTVLLECKDGKWEPLSPEDVMEVVV
;
A
#
# COMPACT_ATOMS: atom_id res chain seq x y z
N MET A 1 18.34 -11.87 -1.34
CA MET A 1 18.39 -10.66 -2.16
C MET A 1 18.50 -9.42 -1.29
N ILE A 2 19.05 -8.36 -1.82
CA ILE A 2 19.14 -7.09 -1.12
C ILE A 2 18.13 -6.13 -1.74
N ILE A 3 17.30 -5.51 -0.89
CA ILE A 3 16.39 -4.45 -1.31
C ILE A 3 17.14 -3.14 -1.11
N ASP A 4 17.69 -2.60 -2.19
CA ASP A 4 18.54 -1.44 -2.21
C ASP A 4 18.02 -0.36 -3.18
N ASN A 5 18.70 0.77 -3.26
CA ASN A 5 18.27 1.86 -4.13
C ASN A 5 18.20 1.48 -5.60
N GLU A 6 19.04 0.55 -6.06
CA GLU A 6 18.98 0.07 -7.45
C GLU A 6 17.63 -0.60 -7.75
N LEU A 7 17.16 -1.47 -6.86
CA LEU A 7 15.84 -2.09 -6.98
C LEU A 7 14.71 -1.08 -6.87
N LEU A 8 14.80 -0.16 -5.89
CA LEU A 8 13.77 0.87 -5.69
C LEU A 8 13.67 1.82 -6.89
N ASP A 9 14.79 2.19 -7.49
CA ASP A 9 14.83 3.03 -8.69
C ASP A 9 14.20 2.31 -9.88
N LYS A 10 14.49 1.02 -10.05
CA LYS A 10 13.90 0.21 -11.12
C LYS A 10 12.38 0.14 -10.98
N LEU A 11 11.88 -0.13 -9.78
CA LEU A 11 10.44 -0.17 -9.51
C LEU A 11 9.79 1.18 -9.75
N THR A 12 10.46 2.27 -9.37
CA THR A 12 9.97 3.64 -9.58
C THR A 12 9.85 3.94 -11.08
N GLU A 13 10.83 3.57 -11.89
CA GLU A 13 10.76 3.76 -13.34
C GLU A 13 9.61 2.93 -13.95
N GLN A 14 9.40 1.73 -13.48
CA GLN A 14 8.27 0.91 -13.91
C GLN A 14 6.93 1.51 -13.48
N ALA A 15 6.85 2.08 -12.28
CA ALA A 15 5.66 2.78 -11.80
C ALA A 15 5.32 3.99 -12.65
N LYS A 16 6.31 4.81 -13.01
CA LYS A 16 6.15 5.97 -13.89
C LYS A 16 5.62 5.58 -15.27
N ALA A 17 6.04 4.44 -15.79
CA ALA A 17 5.62 3.93 -17.09
C ALA A 17 4.26 3.22 -17.06
N SER A 18 3.73 2.93 -15.88
CA SER A 18 2.45 2.25 -15.70
C SER A 18 1.29 3.25 -15.81
N PRO A 19 0.18 2.90 -16.50
CA PRO A 19 -1.03 3.73 -16.49
C PRO A 19 -1.58 4.00 -15.10
N ARG A 20 -1.33 3.11 -14.14
CA ARG A 20 -1.78 3.24 -12.75
C ARG A 20 -0.80 4.02 -11.87
N LEU A 21 0.38 4.39 -12.40
CA LEU A 21 1.44 5.10 -11.69
C LEU A 21 1.93 4.35 -10.43
N ARG A 22 1.85 3.01 -10.47
CA ARG A 22 2.32 2.14 -9.40
C ARG A 22 2.84 0.82 -9.94
N MET A 23 3.75 0.20 -9.19
CA MET A 23 4.33 -1.10 -9.52
C MET A 23 4.60 -1.89 -8.25
N ASN A 24 4.18 -3.13 -8.27
CA ASN A 24 4.38 -4.07 -7.16
C ASN A 24 5.62 -4.92 -7.41
N TYR A 25 6.32 -5.29 -6.34
CA TYR A 25 7.32 -6.32 -6.35
C TYR A 25 6.95 -7.36 -5.29
N ASP A 26 6.59 -8.56 -5.74
CA ASP A 26 6.08 -9.64 -4.90
C ASP A 26 7.25 -10.41 -4.25
N LEU A 27 7.25 -10.46 -2.91
CA LEU A 27 8.25 -11.17 -2.13
C LEU A 27 7.76 -12.54 -1.64
N ARG A 28 6.52 -12.93 -1.99
CA ARG A 28 5.99 -14.24 -1.60
C ARG A 28 6.82 -15.37 -2.22
N ASN A 29 6.91 -16.48 -1.51
CA ASN A 29 7.61 -17.67 -2.01
C ASN A 29 6.79 -18.39 -3.08
N SER A 30 5.46 -18.26 -3.06
CA SER A 30 4.53 -18.81 -4.05
C SER A 30 3.20 -18.08 -3.98
N ALA A 31 2.31 -18.34 -4.94
CA ALA A 31 0.95 -17.81 -4.93
C ALA A 31 0.12 -18.30 -3.74
N GLU A 32 0.51 -19.42 -3.15
CA GLU A 32 -0.18 -20.02 -1.99
C GLU A 32 0.41 -19.56 -0.64
N ASP A 33 1.42 -18.69 -0.67
CA ASP A 33 2.10 -18.23 0.54
C ASP A 33 1.13 -17.46 1.44
N GLY A 34 0.94 -17.96 2.66
CA GLY A 34 0.11 -17.32 3.68
C GLY A 34 0.77 -16.13 4.38
N SER A 35 1.97 -15.76 3.95
CA SER A 35 2.71 -14.59 4.44
C SER A 35 2.95 -13.63 3.28
N GLN A 36 2.01 -12.74 3.02
CA GLN A 36 2.11 -11.77 1.94
C GLN A 36 3.12 -10.68 2.31
N ARG A 37 4.07 -10.44 1.41
CA ARG A 37 5.08 -9.39 1.55
C ARG A 37 5.30 -8.78 0.19
N MET A 38 5.22 -7.46 0.11
CA MET A 38 5.24 -6.78 -1.17
C MET A 38 5.86 -5.39 -1.04
N LEU A 39 6.71 -5.03 -2.00
CA LEU A 39 7.11 -3.65 -2.20
C LEU A 39 6.12 -3.01 -3.18
N ASN A 40 5.71 -1.79 -2.89
CA ASN A 40 4.88 -0.99 -3.78
C ASN A 40 5.56 0.34 -4.05
N ALA A 41 5.96 0.55 -5.31
CA ALA A 41 6.37 1.87 -5.79
C ALA A 41 5.12 2.62 -6.21
N ILE A 42 4.89 3.79 -5.61
CA ILE A 42 3.70 4.60 -5.84
C ILE A 42 4.11 6.03 -6.19
N GLU A 43 3.75 6.47 -7.39
CA GLU A 43 4.01 7.84 -7.83
C GLU A 43 2.86 8.77 -7.49
N PRO A 44 3.12 10.09 -7.33
CA PRO A 44 2.04 11.06 -7.21
C PRO A 44 1.07 10.95 -8.38
N GLY A 45 -0.22 11.00 -8.09
CA GLY A 45 -1.27 10.77 -9.07
C GLY A 45 -1.86 9.35 -9.07
N THR A 46 -1.24 8.42 -8.34
CA THR A 46 -1.82 7.10 -8.13
C THR A 46 -3.19 7.25 -7.47
N VAL A 47 -4.21 6.63 -8.06
CA VAL A 47 -5.55 6.56 -7.47
C VAL A 47 -5.68 5.24 -6.73
N MET A 48 -5.90 5.33 -5.43
CA MET A 48 -6.10 4.17 -4.57
C MET A 48 -7.53 4.22 -4.02
N PRO A 49 -8.39 3.25 -4.36
CA PRO A 49 -9.74 3.22 -3.79
C PRO A 49 -9.70 3.00 -2.29
N VAL A 50 -10.69 3.53 -1.59
CA VAL A 50 -10.91 3.21 -0.18
C VAL A 50 -11.41 1.78 -0.11
N HIS A 51 -10.71 0.92 0.62
CA HIS A 51 -11.00 -0.50 0.70
C HIS A 51 -10.69 -1.06 2.08
N ARG A 52 -11.13 -2.29 2.31
CA ARG A 52 -10.84 -3.02 3.55
C ARG A 52 -10.51 -4.47 3.25
N HIS A 53 -9.81 -5.11 4.19
CA HIS A 53 -9.55 -6.55 4.20
C HIS A 53 -10.24 -7.16 5.43
N LEU A 54 -11.17 -8.07 5.22
CA LEU A 54 -11.95 -8.67 6.31
C LEU A 54 -11.25 -9.84 6.99
N LYS A 55 -10.19 -10.39 6.39
CA LYS A 55 -9.49 -11.58 6.89
C LYS A 55 -8.03 -11.33 7.22
N SER A 56 -7.53 -10.14 6.94
CA SER A 56 -6.11 -9.81 7.09
C SER A 56 -5.93 -8.46 7.72
N SER A 57 -4.94 -8.34 8.58
CA SER A 57 -4.33 -7.06 8.93
C SER A 57 -3.13 -6.84 8.04
N GLU A 58 -2.67 -5.60 7.92
CA GLU A 58 -1.44 -5.32 7.18
C GLU A 58 -0.54 -4.37 7.94
N THR A 59 0.77 -4.64 7.87
CA THR A 59 1.79 -3.75 8.41
C THR A 59 2.44 -3.01 7.27
N VAL A 60 2.52 -1.69 7.39
CA VAL A 60 3.00 -0.80 6.33
C VAL A 60 4.19 0.02 6.84
N VAL A 61 5.25 0.03 6.04
CA VAL A 61 6.48 0.77 6.34
C VAL A 61 6.84 1.61 5.12
N CYS A 62 7.12 2.89 5.33
CA CYS A 62 7.71 3.73 4.27
C CYS A 62 9.19 3.43 4.17
N ILE A 63 9.63 2.86 3.03
CA ILE A 63 11.03 2.56 2.77
C ILE A 63 11.74 3.78 2.23
N ARG A 64 11.10 4.53 1.33
CA ARG A 64 11.65 5.73 0.69
C ARG A 64 10.52 6.67 0.30
N GLY A 65 10.79 7.97 0.30
CA GLY A 65 9.84 8.98 -0.15
C GLY A 65 8.90 9.45 0.95
N HIS A 66 7.65 9.74 0.59
CA HIS A 66 6.66 10.29 1.51
C HIS A 66 5.25 9.98 1.01
N PHE A 67 4.41 9.42 1.86
CA PHE A 67 3.00 9.22 1.57
C PHE A 67 2.16 9.43 2.83
N GLU A 68 0.87 9.61 2.64
CA GLU A 68 -0.10 9.63 3.72
C GLU A 68 -1.02 8.42 3.61
N GLU A 69 -1.27 7.78 4.74
CA GLU A 69 -2.26 6.71 4.89
C GLU A 69 -3.52 7.32 5.50
N TYR A 70 -4.69 6.89 5.05
CA TYR A 70 -5.98 7.42 5.50
C TYR A 70 -6.86 6.31 6.02
N PHE A 71 -7.48 6.53 7.18
CA PHE A 71 -8.51 5.65 7.73
C PHE A 71 -9.88 6.30 7.61
N TYR A 72 -10.89 5.49 7.38
CA TYR A 72 -12.26 5.94 7.20
C TYR A 72 -13.21 5.11 8.06
N ASP A 73 -14.34 5.71 8.44
CA ASP A 73 -15.44 4.98 9.07
C ASP A 73 -16.30 4.27 8.02
N ASP A 74 -17.34 3.54 8.47
CA ASP A 74 -18.22 2.78 7.58
C ASP A 74 -19.06 3.67 6.65
N ASN A 75 -19.13 4.96 6.91
CA ASN A 75 -19.84 5.93 6.08
C ASN A 75 -18.92 6.66 5.09
N GLY A 76 -17.65 6.28 5.03
CA GLY A 76 -16.67 6.91 4.15
C GLY A 76 -16.13 8.24 4.67
N VAL A 77 -16.33 8.53 5.95
CA VAL A 77 -15.78 9.75 6.58
C VAL A 77 -14.35 9.50 7.02
N LEU A 78 -13.44 10.38 6.62
CA LEU A 78 -12.04 10.33 7.03
C LEU A 78 -11.93 10.53 8.54
N THR A 79 -11.29 9.58 9.23
CA THR A 79 -11.09 9.62 10.68
C THR A 79 -9.65 9.90 11.07
N ASP A 80 -8.69 9.43 10.29
CA ASP A 80 -7.27 9.56 10.59
C ASP A 80 -6.46 9.81 9.32
N THR A 81 -5.44 10.65 9.44
CA THR A 81 -4.41 10.86 8.44
C THR A 81 -3.06 10.57 9.09
N ILE A 82 -2.34 9.60 8.57
CA ILE A 82 -1.06 9.16 9.12
C ILE A 82 0.05 9.54 8.15
N ASP A 83 1.00 10.33 8.62
CA ASP A 83 2.15 10.75 7.83
C ASP A 83 3.22 9.64 7.83
N MET A 84 3.61 9.16 6.64
CA MET A 84 4.51 8.04 6.47
C MET A 84 5.79 8.49 5.78
N VAL A 85 6.89 8.42 6.54
CA VAL A 85 8.24 8.79 6.07
C VAL A 85 9.24 7.72 6.52
N PRO A 86 10.40 7.59 5.84
CA PRO A 86 11.44 6.65 6.26
C PRO A 86 11.91 6.96 7.68
N GLY A 87 12.04 5.91 8.50
CA GLY A 87 12.44 6.07 9.91
C GLY A 87 11.37 6.68 10.81
N GLY A 88 10.19 6.96 10.29
CA GLY A 88 9.04 7.42 11.05
C GLY A 88 8.24 6.28 11.66
N VAL A 89 6.92 6.47 11.75
CA VAL A 89 6.05 5.46 12.32
C VAL A 89 5.90 4.24 11.41
N VAL A 90 5.68 3.08 12.00
CA VAL A 90 5.21 1.87 11.33
C VAL A 90 3.71 1.76 11.61
N LEU A 91 2.93 1.50 10.57
CA LEU A 91 1.48 1.44 10.69
C LEU A 91 1.00 0.00 10.62
N ASN A 92 0.09 -0.37 11.51
CA ASN A 92 -0.67 -1.60 11.36
C ASN A 92 -2.13 -1.26 11.06
N VAL A 93 -2.60 -1.69 9.89
CA VAL A 93 -3.99 -1.51 9.48
C VAL A 93 -4.79 -2.70 10.00
N PRO A 94 -5.73 -2.50 10.95
CA PRO A 94 -6.49 -3.60 11.53
C PRO A 94 -7.39 -4.30 10.51
N ILE A 95 -7.77 -5.54 10.81
CA ILE A 95 -8.81 -6.26 10.07
C ILE A 95 -10.08 -5.39 10.00
N GLY A 96 -10.64 -5.25 8.82
CA GLY A 96 -11.89 -4.52 8.59
C GLY A 96 -11.77 -3.02 8.53
N MET A 97 -10.58 -2.45 8.72
CA MET A 97 -10.39 -0.99 8.64
C MET A 97 -10.42 -0.51 7.20
N TRP A 98 -11.34 0.40 6.91
CA TRP A 98 -11.38 1.11 5.64
C TRP A 98 -10.17 2.04 5.53
N HIS A 99 -9.41 1.92 4.45
CA HIS A 99 -8.17 2.70 4.29
C HIS A 99 -7.85 2.98 2.83
N SER A 100 -7.03 3.98 2.63
CA SER A 100 -6.42 4.35 1.36
C SER A 100 -5.11 5.07 1.63
N LEU A 101 -4.41 5.47 0.57
CA LEU A 101 -3.16 6.21 0.68
C LEU A 101 -3.00 7.17 -0.49
N LYS A 102 -2.08 8.13 -0.32
CA LYS A 102 -1.71 9.09 -1.36
C LYS A 102 -0.22 9.32 -1.33
N SER A 103 0.44 9.12 -2.47
CA SER A 103 1.85 9.45 -2.63
C SER A 103 2.04 10.96 -2.73
N LEU A 104 2.97 11.50 -1.96
CA LEU A 104 3.30 12.93 -1.94
C LEU A 104 4.65 13.24 -2.61
N GLU A 105 5.42 12.21 -2.97
CA GLU A 105 6.76 12.39 -3.51
C GLU A 105 7.06 11.32 -4.56
N SER A 106 7.69 11.72 -5.66
CA SER A 106 8.18 10.77 -6.66
C SER A 106 9.29 9.90 -6.05
N GLY A 107 9.31 8.63 -6.40
CA GLY A 107 10.27 7.67 -5.88
C GLY A 107 9.82 7.00 -4.57
N THR A 108 8.61 7.26 -4.12
CA THR A 108 8.05 6.65 -2.92
C THR A 108 7.90 5.14 -3.10
N VAL A 109 8.41 4.39 -2.12
CA VAL A 109 8.26 2.93 -2.06
C VAL A 109 7.89 2.56 -0.63
N LEU A 110 6.85 1.74 -0.50
CA LEU A 110 6.43 1.17 0.77
C LEU A 110 6.61 -0.34 0.76
N LEU A 111 6.80 -0.90 1.96
CA LEU A 111 6.72 -2.34 2.20
C LEU A 111 5.39 -2.61 2.92
N GLU A 112 4.61 -3.53 2.40
CA GLU A 112 3.45 -4.01 3.11
C GLU A 112 3.55 -5.52 3.36
N CYS A 113 3.21 -5.91 4.57
CA CYS A 113 3.16 -7.30 5.02
C CYS A 113 1.75 -7.60 5.47
N LYS A 114 1.15 -8.64 4.91
CA LYS A 114 -0.24 -8.99 5.14
C LYS A 114 -0.33 -10.48 5.46
N ASP A 115 -1.06 -10.82 6.50
CA ASP A 115 -1.27 -12.23 6.85
C ASP A 115 -2.32 -12.87 5.94
N GLY A 116 -2.26 -14.19 5.84
CA GLY A 116 -3.16 -14.95 5.00
C GLY A 116 -2.76 -14.97 3.51
N LYS A 117 -3.38 -15.86 2.79
CA LYS A 117 -3.22 -15.99 1.35
C LYS A 117 -3.89 -14.83 0.63
N TRP A 118 -3.30 -14.35 -0.46
CA TRP A 118 -3.91 -13.31 -1.29
C TRP A 118 -5.28 -13.77 -1.84
N GLU A 119 -6.25 -12.89 -1.70
CA GLU A 119 -7.59 -13.03 -2.29
C GLU A 119 -7.98 -11.70 -2.94
N PRO A 120 -8.69 -11.73 -4.08
CA PRO A 120 -9.19 -10.49 -4.68
C PRO A 120 -10.23 -9.84 -3.77
N LEU A 121 -10.30 -8.50 -3.82
CA LEU A 121 -11.31 -7.74 -3.07
C LEU A 121 -12.71 -7.99 -3.64
N SER A 122 -13.67 -8.21 -2.74
CA SER A 122 -15.08 -8.23 -3.12
C SER A 122 -15.59 -6.80 -3.34
N PRO A 123 -16.60 -6.58 -4.19
CA PRO A 123 -17.15 -5.24 -4.43
C PRO A 123 -17.62 -4.53 -3.16
N GLU A 124 -18.16 -5.25 -2.18
CA GLU A 124 -18.60 -4.70 -0.89
C GLU A 124 -17.45 -4.22 0.00
N ASP A 125 -16.20 -4.57 -0.33
CA ASP A 125 -15.01 -4.19 0.40
C ASP A 125 -14.27 -3.02 -0.26
N VAL A 126 -14.93 -2.33 -1.18
CA VAL A 126 -14.43 -1.15 -1.88
C VAL A 126 -15.49 -0.06 -1.83
N MET A 127 -15.08 1.16 -1.48
CA MET A 127 -15.93 2.35 -1.52
C MET A 127 -15.60 3.21 -2.74
N GLU A 128 -16.60 3.92 -3.28
CA GLU A 128 -16.41 4.91 -4.34
C GLU A 128 -16.04 6.28 -3.77
N VAL A 129 -15.01 6.31 -2.91
CA VAL A 129 -14.47 7.55 -2.35
C VAL A 129 -13.08 7.75 -2.96
N VAL A 130 -12.82 8.95 -3.46
CA VAL A 130 -11.52 9.31 -4.04
C VAL A 130 -10.75 10.17 -3.04
N VAL A 131 -9.51 9.83 -2.83
CA VAL A 131 -8.59 10.54 -1.93
C VAL A 131 -7.92 11.68 -2.67
#